data_9e2c124a9ac347f4d8d3ca8ba95bf997
#
_entry.id   9e2c124a9ac347f4d8d3ca8ba95bf997
#
_cell.length_a   1.000
_cell.length_b   1.000
_cell.length_c   1.000
_cell.angle_alpha   90.00
_cell.angle_beta   90.00
_cell.angle_gamma   90.00
#
_symmetry.space_group_name_H-M   'P 1'
#
loop_
_entity.id
_entity.type
_entity.pdbx_description
1 polymer ?
#
loop_
_entity_poly.entity_id
_entity_poly.type
_entity_poly.pdbx_seq_one_letter_code
_entity_poly.pdbx_strand_id
1 'polypeptide(L)'
;MYPPIRTEKDRKGLVEGLQSGVIDVIATDHAPHKLETKTVSFKDANRGVVGLESAFPLIYSSNIFDLDQILKFLVVNPTKILKELGYETPKMVNTWKKSKSVFITKSKYKNSLFENQNIEIQRVLLNV
;
A
#
# COMPACT_ATOMS: atom_id res chain seq x y z
N MET A 1 6.02 -8.09 -8.66
CA MET A 1 5.92 -8.55 -7.25
C MET A 1 6.57 -9.92 -7.12
N TYR A 2 7.14 -10.20 -5.98
CA TYR A 2 7.73 -11.51 -5.70
C TYR A 2 7.51 -11.86 -4.22
N PRO A 3 6.84 -12.96 -3.90
CA PRO A 3 6.16 -13.87 -4.84
C PRO A 3 4.96 -13.21 -5.53
N PRO A 4 4.57 -13.67 -6.72
CA PRO A 4 3.38 -13.15 -7.40
C PRO A 4 2.10 -13.74 -6.81
N ILE A 5 1.03 -12.96 -6.76
CA ILE A 5 -0.34 -13.47 -6.57
C ILE A 5 -0.80 -13.97 -7.94
N ARG A 6 -1.08 -15.27 -8.08
CA ARG A 6 -1.29 -15.88 -9.39
C ARG A 6 -2.75 -15.98 -9.80
N THR A 7 -3.62 -16.27 -8.85
CA THR A 7 -5.02 -16.57 -9.12
C THR A 7 -5.96 -15.73 -8.27
N GLU A 8 -7.21 -15.63 -8.71
CA GLU A 8 -8.26 -14.99 -7.91
C GLU A 8 -8.51 -15.74 -6.58
N LYS A 9 -8.29 -17.06 -6.55
CA LYS A 9 -8.35 -17.85 -5.31
C LYS A 9 -7.27 -17.40 -4.32
N ASP A 10 -6.04 -17.16 -4.78
CA ASP A 10 -4.95 -16.68 -3.93
C ASP A 10 -5.26 -15.30 -3.37
N ARG A 11 -5.79 -14.39 -4.21
CA ARG A 11 -6.20 -13.05 -3.79
C ARG A 11 -7.30 -13.11 -2.72
N LYS A 12 -8.32 -13.93 -2.93
CA LYS A 12 -9.39 -14.14 -1.94
C LYS A 12 -8.87 -14.72 -0.64
N GLY A 13 -7.98 -15.71 -0.70
CA GLY A 13 -7.35 -16.28 0.49
C GLY A 13 -6.58 -15.25 1.33
N LEU A 14 -5.91 -14.28 0.69
CA LEU A 14 -5.25 -13.17 1.40
C LEU A 14 -6.26 -12.24 2.08
N VAL A 15 -7.36 -11.92 1.41
CA VAL A 15 -8.45 -11.11 1.99
C VAL A 15 -9.07 -11.82 3.19
N GLU A 16 -9.40 -13.10 3.05
CA GLU A 16 -9.93 -13.93 4.14
C GLU A 16 -8.95 -14.04 5.30
N GLY A 17 -7.64 -14.18 5.01
CA GLY A 17 -6.59 -14.21 6.02
C GLY A 17 -6.50 -12.91 6.84
N LEU A 18 -6.67 -11.75 6.20
CA LEU A 18 -6.75 -10.46 6.89
C LEU A 18 -8.03 -10.35 7.74
N GLN A 19 -9.18 -10.72 7.16
CA GLN A 19 -10.48 -10.64 7.85
C GLN A 19 -10.57 -11.57 9.05
N SER A 20 -9.99 -12.77 8.96
CA SER A 20 -9.96 -13.75 10.05
C SER A 20 -8.86 -13.50 11.09
N GLY A 21 -7.94 -12.58 10.84
CA GLY A 21 -6.81 -12.27 11.73
C GLY A 21 -5.66 -13.28 11.67
N VAL A 22 -5.60 -14.10 10.64
CA VAL A 22 -4.42 -14.95 10.33
C VAL A 22 -3.28 -14.10 9.77
N ILE A 23 -3.62 -13.03 9.05
CA ILE A 23 -2.69 -12.00 8.58
C ILE A 23 -2.96 -10.73 9.38
N ASP A 24 -1.93 -10.18 10.00
CA ASP A 24 -2.04 -9.03 10.90
C ASP A 24 -1.86 -7.69 10.23
N VAL A 25 -1.03 -7.60 9.18
CA VAL A 25 -0.62 -6.33 8.60
C VAL A 25 -0.62 -6.36 7.07
N ILE A 26 -0.78 -5.18 6.49
CA ILE A 26 -0.50 -4.93 5.07
C ILE A 26 0.76 -4.09 5.00
N ALA A 27 1.81 -4.62 4.38
CA ALA A 27 3.06 -3.92 4.13
C ALA A 27 3.18 -3.58 2.64
N THR A 28 3.70 -2.39 2.34
CA THR A 28 3.76 -1.89 0.96
C THR A 28 4.87 -2.51 0.14
N ASP A 29 5.92 -2.99 0.79
CA ASP A 29 7.19 -3.38 0.13
C ASP A 29 7.61 -2.33 -0.91
N HIS A 30 7.61 -1.05 -0.51
CA HIS A 30 7.89 0.10 -1.37
C HIS A 30 9.27 -0.02 -2.01
N ALA A 31 9.31 -0.25 -3.31
CA ALA A 31 10.52 -0.50 -4.07
C ALA A 31 10.65 0.47 -5.27
N PRO A 32 11.18 1.68 -5.05
CA PRO A 32 11.43 2.63 -6.13
C PRO A 32 12.62 2.17 -6.98
N HIS A 33 12.41 2.00 -8.27
CA HIS A 33 13.43 1.58 -9.23
C HIS A 33 13.50 2.52 -10.43
N LYS A 34 14.70 2.70 -10.96
CA LYS A 34 14.91 3.43 -12.21
C LYS A 34 14.26 2.69 -13.38
N LEU A 35 13.80 3.45 -14.37
CA LEU A 35 13.13 2.89 -15.55
C LEU A 35 14.01 1.87 -16.27
N GLU A 36 15.30 2.16 -16.39
CA GLU A 36 16.27 1.30 -17.08
C GLU A 36 16.34 -0.11 -16.46
N THR A 37 16.12 -0.22 -15.14
CA THR A 37 16.12 -1.51 -14.44
C THR A 37 14.79 -2.26 -14.51
N LYS A 38 13.77 -1.64 -15.07
CA LYS A 38 12.42 -2.20 -15.27
C LYS A 38 12.13 -2.53 -16.74
N THR A 39 12.85 -1.94 -17.68
CA THR A 39 12.68 -2.10 -19.13
C THR A 39 13.62 -3.12 -19.76
N VAL A 40 14.15 -4.01 -18.94
CA VAL A 40 14.96 -5.17 -19.35
C VAL A 40 14.12 -6.45 -19.43
N SER A 41 14.73 -7.59 -19.72
CA SER A 41 14.00 -8.86 -19.74
C SER A 41 13.30 -9.14 -18.42
N PHE A 42 12.19 -9.87 -18.43
CA PHE A 42 11.44 -10.20 -17.20
C PHE A 42 12.32 -10.89 -16.14
N LYS A 43 13.28 -11.70 -16.59
CA LYS A 43 14.21 -12.40 -15.70
C LYS A 43 15.14 -11.43 -14.96
N ASP A 44 15.58 -10.38 -15.66
CA ASP A 44 16.60 -9.45 -15.17
C ASP A 44 16.00 -8.18 -14.55
N ALA A 45 14.70 -7.95 -14.74
CA ALA A 45 14.02 -6.77 -14.22
C ALA A 45 13.98 -6.77 -12.68
N ASN A 46 14.31 -5.63 -12.08
CA ASN A 46 14.18 -5.44 -10.63
C ASN A 46 12.73 -5.65 -10.19
N ARG A 47 12.56 -6.37 -9.07
CA ARG A 47 11.25 -6.73 -8.51
C ARG A 47 10.70 -5.59 -7.67
N GLY A 48 9.37 -5.55 -7.55
CA GLY A 48 8.68 -4.58 -6.71
C GLY A 48 8.20 -3.32 -7.45
N VAL A 49 7.40 -2.55 -6.75
CA VAL A 49 6.74 -1.34 -7.27
C VAL A 49 6.74 -0.23 -6.23
N VAL A 50 6.52 0.99 -6.67
CA VAL A 50 6.22 2.11 -5.76
C VAL A 50 4.85 1.89 -5.15
N GLY A 51 4.78 1.73 -3.82
CA GLY A 51 3.55 1.38 -3.11
C GLY A 51 3.19 2.31 -1.95
N LEU A 52 4.14 3.11 -1.42
CA LEU A 52 3.94 3.88 -0.20
C LEU A 52 2.84 4.94 -0.33
N GLU A 53 2.77 5.63 -1.47
CA GLU A 53 1.76 6.66 -1.72
C GLU A 53 0.38 6.08 -2.05
N SER A 54 0.35 4.87 -2.61
CA SER A 54 -0.85 4.24 -3.14
C SER A 54 -1.57 3.32 -2.16
N ALA A 55 -0.89 2.81 -1.14
CA ALA A 55 -1.43 1.77 -0.26
C ALA A 55 -2.79 2.17 0.34
N PHE A 56 -2.84 3.25 1.12
CA PHE A 56 -4.08 3.65 1.76
C PHE A 56 -5.18 4.05 0.76
N PRO A 57 -4.93 4.96 -0.21
CA PRO A 57 -6.00 5.38 -1.12
C PRO A 57 -6.55 4.25 -1.99
N LEU A 58 -5.72 3.30 -2.43
CA LEU A 58 -6.21 2.19 -3.24
C LEU A 58 -6.96 1.14 -2.42
N ILE A 59 -6.46 0.80 -1.22
CA ILE A 59 -7.16 -0.14 -0.35
C ILE A 59 -8.51 0.44 0.07
N TYR A 60 -8.57 1.72 0.43
CA TYR A 60 -9.81 2.42 0.75
C TYR A 60 -10.78 2.42 -0.43
N SER A 61 -10.31 2.76 -1.63
CA SER A 61 -11.14 2.86 -2.83
C SER A 61 -11.57 1.48 -3.39
N SER A 62 -10.93 0.39 -2.95
CA SER A 62 -11.33 -0.96 -3.33
C SER A 62 -12.66 -1.41 -2.71
N ASN A 63 -13.09 -0.77 -1.64
CA ASN A 63 -14.28 -1.11 -0.87
C ASN A 63 -14.33 -2.58 -0.37
N ILE A 64 -13.14 -3.23 -0.25
CA ILE A 64 -13.01 -4.59 0.27
C ILE A 64 -13.06 -4.59 1.80
N PHE A 65 -12.49 -3.56 2.42
CA PHE A 65 -12.40 -3.39 3.86
C PHE A 65 -13.05 -2.07 4.29
N ASP A 66 -13.63 -2.03 5.47
CA ASP A 66 -14.03 -0.78 6.09
C ASP A 66 -12.82 0.02 6.61
N LEU A 67 -13.06 1.26 7.02
CA LEU A 67 -11.98 2.14 7.48
C LEU A 67 -11.27 1.61 8.73
N ASP A 68 -12.00 1.02 9.66
CA ASP A 68 -11.43 0.50 10.91
C ASP A 68 -10.52 -0.70 10.63
N GLN A 69 -10.93 -1.58 9.72
CA GLN A 69 -10.10 -2.69 9.24
C GLN A 69 -8.82 -2.18 8.55
N ILE A 70 -8.95 -1.19 7.69
CA ILE A 70 -7.78 -0.60 6.99
C ILE A 70 -6.81 0.02 7.99
N LEU A 71 -7.31 0.79 8.97
CA LEU A 71 -6.48 1.39 10.02
C LEU A 71 -5.84 0.31 10.90
N LYS A 72 -6.56 -0.76 11.20
CA LYS A 72 -6.01 -1.91 11.93
C LYS A 72 -4.80 -2.49 11.20
N PHE A 73 -4.91 -2.77 9.90
CA PHE A 73 -3.87 -3.43 9.12
C PHE A 73 -2.68 -2.52 8.78
N LEU A 74 -2.90 -1.23 8.58
CA LEU A 74 -1.85 -0.29 8.14
C LEU A 74 -1.22 0.51 9.27
N VAL A 75 -1.89 0.62 10.43
CA VAL A 75 -1.45 1.52 11.51
C VAL A 75 -1.40 0.80 12.86
N VAL A 76 -2.53 0.28 13.34
CA VAL A 76 -2.64 -0.22 14.73
C VAL A 76 -1.75 -1.45 14.93
N ASN A 77 -1.92 -2.48 14.11
CA ASN A 77 -1.15 -3.71 14.25
C ASN A 77 0.36 -3.50 13.98
N PRO A 78 0.79 -2.79 12.91
CA PRO A 78 2.20 -2.47 12.73
C PRO A 78 2.80 -1.70 13.91
N THR A 79 2.07 -0.71 14.45
CA THR A 79 2.53 0.05 15.62
C THR A 79 2.69 -0.84 16.86
N LYS A 80 1.75 -1.76 17.09
CA LYS A 80 1.83 -2.71 18.21
C LYS A 80 3.07 -3.60 18.09
N ILE A 81 3.28 -4.21 16.92
CA ILE A 81 4.43 -5.09 16.64
C ILE A 81 5.75 -4.33 16.86
N LEU A 82 5.87 -3.11 16.33
CA LEU A 82 7.08 -2.30 16.49
C LEU A 82 7.36 -1.98 17.95
N LYS A 83 6.35 -1.63 18.74
CA LYS A 83 6.48 -1.39 20.18
C LYS A 83 6.91 -2.63 20.95
N GLU A 84 6.34 -3.80 20.64
CA GLU A 84 6.73 -5.07 21.25
C GLU A 84 8.18 -5.45 20.94
N LEU A 85 8.70 -5.01 19.79
CA LEU A 85 10.11 -5.15 19.40
C LEU A 85 11.03 -4.05 19.97
N GLY A 86 10.51 -3.13 20.78
CA GLY A 86 11.28 -2.06 21.43
C GLY A 86 11.52 -0.81 20.55
N TYR A 87 10.82 -0.69 19.41
CA TYR A 87 10.95 0.50 18.57
C TYR A 87 10.00 1.61 19.01
N GLU A 88 10.48 2.85 19.02
CA GLU A 88 9.64 4.02 19.14
C GLU A 88 8.90 4.27 17.82
N THR A 89 7.60 4.51 17.90
CA THR A 89 6.80 4.85 16.73
C THR A 89 6.53 6.35 16.71
N PRO A 90 6.84 7.05 15.59
CA PRO A 90 6.62 8.48 15.50
C PRO A 90 5.11 8.81 15.61
N LYS A 91 4.79 9.87 16.32
CA LYS A 91 3.43 10.43 16.36
C LYS A 91 3.19 11.19 15.06
N MET A 92 2.82 10.48 14.00
CA MET A 92 2.50 11.08 12.71
C MET A 92 0.99 11.12 12.50
N VAL A 93 0.49 12.28 12.08
CA VAL A 93 -0.92 12.43 11.68
C VAL A 93 -0.96 12.65 10.17
N ASN A 94 -1.70 11.79 9.48
CA ASN A 94 -2.01 11.99 8.08
C ASN A 94 -3.47 12.40 7.95
N THR A 95 -3.71 13.50 7.27
CA THR A 95 -5.07 13.99 7.01
C THR A 95 -5.49 13.58 5.60
N TRP A 96 -6.70 13.03 5.49
CA TRP A 96 -7.27 12.55 4.24
C TRP A 96 -8.62 13.19 3.99
N LYS A 97 -8.90 13.53 2.74
CA LYS A 97 -10.17 14.10 2.30
C LYS A 97 -10.85 13.15 1.32
N LYS A 98 -12.14 12.86 1.52
CA LYS A 98 -12.93 12.15 0.51
C LYS A 98 -13.00 13.00 -0.75
N SER A 99 -12.57 12.44 -1.86
CA SER A 99 -12.49 13.14 -3.14
C SER A 99 -12.34 12.12 -4.26
N LYS A 100 -13.25 12.16 -5.23
CA LYS A 100 -13.08 11.36 -6.45
C LYS A 100 -11.97 12.00 -7.28
N SER A 101 -10.94 11.26 -7.56
CA SER A 101 -9.79 11.73 -8.33
C SER A 101 -9.03 10.55 -8.94
N VAL A 102 -8.00 10.87 -9.70
CA VAL A 102 -7.10 9.88 -10.29
C VAL A 102 -5.80 9.84 -9.50
N PHE A 103 -5.33 8.64 -9.20
CA PHE A 103 -4.04 8.48 -8.54
C PHE A 103 -2.90 8.82 -9.50
N ILE A 104 -2.05 9.74 -9.09
CA ILE A 104 -0.82 10.11 -9.79
C ILE A 104 0.31 10.07 -8.78
N THR A 105 1.30 9.20 -9.01
CA THR A 105 2.45 9.11 -8.11
C THR A 105 3.31 10.36 -8.15
N LYS A 106 3.68 10.86 -6.99
CA LYS A 106 4.64 11.95 -6.81
C LYS A 106 6.08 11.46 -6.73
N SER A 107 6.27 10.16 -6.63
CA SER A 107 7.61 9.56 -6.61
C SER A 107 8.42 9.96 -7.85
N LYS A 108 9.72 10.19 -7.65
CA LYS A 108 10.68 10.36 -8.74
C LYS A 108 10.71 9.13 -9.67
N TYR A 109 10.49 7.95 -9.10
CA TYR A 109 10.46 6.69 -9.83
C TYR A 109 9.02 6.31 -10.16
N LYS A 110 8.73 6.07 -11.43
CA LYS A 110 7.37 5.86 -11.94
C LYS A 110 6.99 4.39 -12.12
N ASN A 111 7.67 3.48 -11.43
CA ASN A 111 7.35 2.05 -11.46
C ASN A 111 6.12 1.68 -10.58
N SER A 112 5.02 2.39 -10.78
CA SER A 112 3.73 2.13 -10.17
C SER A 112 2.84 1.33 -11.13
N LEU A 113 2.10 0.35 -10.59
CA LEU A 113 1.04 -0.35 -11.32
C LEU A 113 -0.31 0.36 -11.24
N PHE A 114 -0.39 1.43 -10.46
CA PHE A 114 -1.64 2.07 -10.05
C PHE A 114 -1.80 3.48 -10.63
N GLU A 115 -0.89 3.89 -11.50
CA GLU A 115 -0.98 5.17 -12.17
C GLU A 115 -2.30 5.27 -12.96
N ASN A 116 -2.97 6.40 -12.85
CA ASN A 116 -4.28 6.67 -13.47
C ASN A 116 -5.46 5.83 -12.93
N GLN A 117 -5.30 5.12 -11.81
CA GLN A 117 -6.43 4.44 -11.15
C GLN A 117 -7.34 5.46 -10.44
N ASN A 118 -8.63 5.21 -10.48
CA ASN A 118 -9.60 6.02 -9.74
C ASN A 118 -9.45 5.78 -8.23
N ILE A 119 -9.44 6.87 -7.47
CA ILE A 119 -9.40 6.84 -6.01
C ILE A 119 -10.51 7.72 -5.43
N GLU A 120 -10.97 7.36 -4.25
CA GLU A 120 -12.07 8.05 -3.53
C GLU A 120 -11.57 8.90 -2.35
N ILE A 121 -10.26 8.93 -2.14
CA ILE A 121 -9.65 9.67 -1.03
C ILE A 121 -8.28 10.23 -1.43
N GLN A 122 -8.00 11.44 -1.00
CA GLN A 122 -6.71 12.10 -1.23
C GLN A 122 -6.06 12.52 0.09
N ARG A 123 -4.74 12.44 0.15
CA ARG A 123 -3.97 13.00 1.25
C ARG A 123 -3.98 14.52 1.19
N VAL A 124 -4.35 15.15 2.29
CA VAL A 124 -4.23 16.60 2.47
C VAL A 124 -2.89 16.89 3.11
N LEU A 125 -2.03 17.63 2.41
CA LEU A 125 -0.83 18.18 3.01
C LEU A 125 -1.25 19.44 3.77
N LEU A 126 -1.19 19.38 5.09
CA LEU A 126 -1.32 20.59 5.91
C LEU A 126 0.00 21.35 5.77
N ASN A 127 -0.05 22.56 5.24
CA ASN A 127 1.05 23.51 5.35
C ASN A 127 1.12 23.91 6.84
N VAL A 128 2.05 23.31 7.57
CA VAL A 128 2.39 23.69 8.95
C VAL A 128 3.56 24.65 8.91
#